data_b2ea962a02aa4bd46ee72390144ef38e
#
_entry.id   b2ea962a02aa4bd46ee72390144ef38e
#
_cell.length_a   1.000
_cell.length_b   1.000
_cell.length_c   1.000
_cell.angle_alpha   90.00
_cell.angle_beta   90.00
_cell.angle_gamma   90.00
#
_symmetry.space_group_name_H-M   'P 1'
#
loop_
_entity.id
_entity.type
_entity.pdbx_description
1 polymer ?
#
loop_
_entity_poly.entity_id
_entity_poly.type
_entity_poly.pdbx_seq_one_letter_code
_entity_poly.pdbx_strand_id
1 'polypeptide(L)'
;MSATEFIRLKKANCTNCYKCIRHCPVKAIRFSGGQAHIIQDACIYCGECFVICPQNAKWIYSETEAVKSFLLQNEVYVSLAPSFISYFDTGISCMKDALKKLGFAGCEETAVGATIVKNAYEQLIQEEKKDVLISSCCHTVNLLIQKYYPDLLHCLAPVVSPMQAHCRKLKQEHPGCKTVFIGPCISKKDEAERYMEDVDAVMTFDELEAWFNEEKIVIPKDFEACEMSKTRLFPKAGGILKTMVKNQPEYVYLSVDGTEQCMEYLEDIRHGNIHHCFIEMSACKGSCIGGPLMIKRKEKILERNLQIERYAGEKDFVVAQPDENTIHKEFENLEYSTFIPEEAEIRKVLLRMGKKKEEDELNCGACGYDSCRAKAIAVYQGKAEMSMCFPYLRKQSENMTDIITDHSLNAILVLNERMEVQRINPVAKKLFHIHNEADILGESVTTILDPDLFVDVLDKQENVYEKMQYLSMYHIYVETTVSYDETNHFLICMMKDVTEEVKEREKRVAVIAKTAEVADHVVEKQMRIVQEIASLLGETTAETKIALTKLKESISDE
;
A
#
# COMPACT_ATOMS: atom_id res chain seq x y z
N MET A 1 16.06 6.55 22.22
CA MET A 1 14.74 5.89 22.19
C MET A 1 14.24 5.92 20.75
N SER A 2 13.62 4.84 20.21
CA SER A 2 13.05 4.91 18.86
C SER A 2 11.87 5.88 18.89
N ALA A 3 11.86 6.88 17.98
CA ALA A 3 10.78 7.84 17.86
C ALA A 3 9.42 7.13 17.67
N THR A 4 8.38 7.64 18.30
CA THR A 4 7.04 7.07 18.21
C THR A 4 6.48 7.17 16.80
N GLU A 5 5.98 6.07 16.25
CA GLU A 5 5.28 6.09 14.97
C GLU A 5 3.87 6.65 15.15
N PHE A 6 3.68 7.96 14.96
CA PHE A 6 2.37 8.60 15.08
C PHE A 6 1.42 8.27 13.94
N ILE A 7 1.93 8.02 12.73
CA ILE A 7 1.11 7.56 11.59
C ILE A 7 1.46 6.10 11.30
N ARG A 8 0.51 5.19 11.53
CA ARG A 8 0.70 3.74 11.43
C ARG A 8 -0.10 3.14 10.28
N LEU A 9 0.32 1.95 9.82
CA LEU A 9 -0.33 1.22 8.74
C LEU A 9 -1.18 0.06 9.30
N LYS A 10 -2.45 -0.02 8.86
CA LYS A 10 -3.29 -1.23 8.98
C LYS A 10 -3.00 -2.13 7.77
N LYS A 11 -2.15 -3.12 7.94
CA LYS A 11 -1.65 -3.96 6.83
C LYS A 11 -2.77 -4.61 6.01
N ALA A 12 -3.80 -5.15 6.66
CA ALA A 12 -4.94 -5.80 6.01
C ALA A 12 -5.72 -4.89 5.05
N ASN A 13 -5.66 -3.58 5.23
CA ASN A 13 -6.41 -2.62 4.43
C ASN A 13 -5.62 -2.07 3.23
N CYS A 14 -4.31 -2.30 3.14
CA CYS A 14 -3.49 -1.76 2.07
C CYS A 14 -3.61 -2.60 0.80
N THR A 15 -4.10 -2.01 -0.30
CA THR A 15 -4.26 -2.66 -1.62
C THR A 15 -3.19 -2.24 -2.63
N ASN A 16 -2.09 -1.67 -2.19
CA ASN A 16 -0.93 -1.30 -3.02
C ASN A 16 -1.26 -0.34 -4.18
N CYS A 17 -2.19 0.60 -3.97
CA CYS A 17 -2.60 1.57 -5.00
C CYS A 17 -1.60 2.72 -5.20
N TYR A 18 -0.56 2.82 -4.40
CA TYR A 18 0.53 3.82 -4.41
C TYR A 18 0.08 5.29 -4.29
N LYS A 19 -1.19 5.57 -3.99
CA LYS A 19 -1.67 6.95 -3.83
C LYS A 19 -0.89 7.72 -2.77
N CYS A 20 -0.62 7.11 -1.62
CA CYS A 20 0.14 7.75 -0.54
C CYS A 20 1.57 8.11 -0.96
N ILE A 21 2.23 7.31 -1.81
CA ILE A 21 3.57 7.59 -2.35
C ILE A 21 3.50 8.77 -3.32
N ARG A 22 2.50 8.77 -4.21
CA ARG A 22 2.30 9.83 -5.21
C ARG A 22 2.11 11.19 -4.56
N HIS A 23 1.28 11.28 -3.53
CA HIS A 23 0.91 12.54 -2.87
C HIS A 23 1.83 12.89 -1.68
N CYS A 24 2.84 12.08 -1.38
CA CYS A 24 3.82 12.46 -0.37
C CYS A 24 4.76 13.52 -0.92
N PRO A 25 4.71 14.78 -0.42
CA PRO A 25 5.51 15.88 -0.98
C PRO A 25 7.02 15.63 -0.86
N VAL A 26 7.43 14.95 0.20
CA VAL A 26 8.84 14.64 0.49
C VAL A 26 9.22 13.18 0.18
N LYS A 27 8.34 12.41 -0.47
CA LYS A 27 8.56 10.99 -0.82
C LYS A 27 9.06 10.13 0.36
N ALA A 28 8.55 10.39 1.56
CA ALA A 28 8.89 9.70 2.81
C ALA A 28 8.15 8.37 3.00
N ILE A 29 7.79 7.68 1.93
CA ILE A 29 7.09 6.39 1.99
C ILE A 29 7.85 5.38 1.16
N ARG A 30 8.30 4.31 1.81
CA ARG A 30 8.93 3.14 1.21
C ARG A 30 7.90 2.07 0.91
N PHE A 31 8.02 1.42 -0.23
CA PHE A 31 7.28 0.23 -0.57
C PHE A 31 8.20 -0.98 -0.53
N SER A 32 7.89 -1.94 0.32
CA SER A 32 8.64 -3.19 0.45
C SER A 32 7.75 -4.31 1.00
N GLY A 33 7.96 -5.54 0.53
CA GLY A 33 7.18 -6.69 0.96
C GLY A 33 5.68 -6.54 0.72
N GLY A 34 5.27 -5.89 -0.37
CA GLY A 34 3.86 -5.68 -0.71
C GLY A 34 3.15 -4.64 0.17
N GLN A 35 3.87 -3.77 0.89
CA GLN A 35 3.29 -2.81 1.84
C GLN A 35 3.96 -1.43 1.76
N ALA A 36 3.19 -0.37 2.04
CA ALA A 36 3.68 1.00 2.08
C ALA A 36 4.04 1.42 3.52
N HIS A 37 5.33 1.59 3.81
CA HIS A 37 5.87 1.97 5.12
C HIS A 37 6.30 3.43 5.14
N ILE A 38 6.06 4.13 6.26
CA ILE A 38 6.55 5.50 6.44
C ILE A 38 8.02 5.44 6.88
N ILE A 39 8.84 6.27 6.24
CA ILE A 39 10.24 6.48 6.64
C ILE A 39 10.23 7.63 7.66
N GLN A 40 10.37 7.30 8.93
CA GLN A 40 10.20 8.25 10.04
C GLN A 40 11.18 9.43 9.94
N ASP A 41 12.44 9.16 9.67
CA ASP A 41 13.48 10.20 9.54
C ASP A 41 13.22 11.17 8.38
N ALA A 42 12.52 10.71 7.34
CA ALA A 42 12.12 11.54 6.19
C ALA A 42 10.75 12.22 6.38
N CYS A 43 9.90 11.69 7.25
CA CYS A 43 8.53 12.17 7.39
C CYS A 43 8.45 13.54 8.05
N ILE A 44 7.59 14.42 7.52
CA ILE A 44 7.27 15.75 8.09
C ILE A 44 5.89 15.78 8.78
N TYR A 45 5.25 14.66 8.95
CA TYR A 45 3.95 14.48 9.60
C TYR A 45 2.81 15.38 9.05
N CYS A 46 2.84 15.73 7.77
CA CYS A 46 1.79 16.54 7.13
C CYS A 46 0.42 15.84 7.08
N GLY A 47 0.36 14.51 7.21
CA GLY A 47 -0.90 13.76 7.21
C GLY A 47 -1.52 13.51 5.83
N GLU A 48 -0.92 13.96 4.72
CA GLU A 48 -1.48 13.79 3.37
C GLU A 48 -1.72 12.31 3.03
N CYS A 49 -0.80 11.43 3.40
CA CYS A 49 -0.94 9.98 3.20
C CYS A 49 -2.13 9.35 3.96
N PHE A 50 -2.56 9.98 5.07
CA PHE A 50 -3.73 9.57 5.83
C PHE A 50 -5.03 10.01 5.15
N VAL A 51 -5.06 11.24 4.61
CA VAL A 51 -6.23 11.80 3.91
C VAL A 51 -6.50 11.11 2.59
N ILE A 52 -5.44 10.95 1.77
CA ILE A 52 -5.58 10.46 0.40
C ILE A 52 -5.82 8.95 0.30
N CYS A 53 -5.70 8.20 1.39
CA CYS A 53 -5.83 6.74 1.38
C CYS A 53 -7.30 6.31 1.22
N PRO A 54 -7.72 5.76 0.06
CA PRO A 54 -9.12 5.38 -0.16
C PRO A 54 -9.53 4.14 0.66
N GLN A 55 -8.55 3.39 1.14
CA GLN A 55 -8.74 2.16 1.93
C GLN A 55 -8.69 2.40 3.43
N ASN A 56 -8.51 3.65 3.88
CA ASN A 56 -8.31 3.98 5.30
C ASN A 56 -7.24 3.10 5.97
N ALA A 57 -6.18 2.75 5.21
CA ALA A 57 -5.09 1.90 5.69
C ALA A 57 -4.12 2.63 6.63
N LYS A 58 -4.23 3.94 6.79
CA LYS A 58 -3.44 4.73 7.74
C LYS A 58 -4.29 5.10 8.94
N TRP A 59 -3.68 5.06 10.13
CA TRP A 59 -4.30 5.49 11.37
C TRP A 59 -3.30 6.25 12.22
N ILE A 60 -3.81 7.06 13.14
CA ILE A 60 -3.00 7.93 14.00
C ILE A 60 -2.94 7.29 15.39
N TYR A 61 -1.75 7.21 15.95
CA TYR A 61 -1.55 6.72 17.31
C TYR A 61 -2.27 7.62 18.32
N SER A 62 -3.06 7.01 19.19
CA SER A 62 -3.83 7.72 20.21
C SER A 62 -3.05 7.81 21.52
N GLU A 63 -3.10 8.99 22.14
CA GLU A 63 -2.54 9.22 23.48
C GLU A 63 -3.63 9.31 24.56
N THR A 64 -4.88 8.99 24.23
CA THR A 64 -6.02 9.06 25.16
C THR A 64 -5.79 8.27 26.44
N GLU A 65 -5.23 7.05 26.34
CA GLU A 65 -4.97 6.22 27.52
C GLU A 65 -3.86 6.81 28.42
N ALA A 66 -2.84 7.45 27.83
CA ALA A 66 -1.83 8.16 28.57
C ALA A 66 -2.44 9.34 29.32
N VAL A 67 -3.31 10.11 28.68
CA VAL A 67 -4.03 11.25 29.29
C VAL A 67 -4.96 10.76 30.41
N LYS A 68 -5.71 9.66 30.19
CA LYS A 68 -6.53 9.05 31.25
C LYS A 68 -5.68 8.69 32.48
N SER A 69 -4.47 8.17 32.25
CA SER A 69 -3.55 7.83 33.36
C SER A 69 -3.04 9.08 34.12
N PHE A 70 -2.81 10.20 33.43
CA PHE A 70 -2.42 11.44 34.06
C PHE A 70 -3.53 11.97 34.99
N LEU A 71 -4.79 11.91 34.59
CA LEU A 71 -5.93 12.36 35.38
C LEU A 71 -6.10 11.61 36.70
N LEU A 72 -5.57 10.38 36.81
CA LEU A 72 -5.63 9.62 38.06
C LEU A 72 -4.62 10.09 39.11
N GLN A 73 -3.56 10.78 38.70
CA GLN A 73 -2.41 11.07 39.58
C GLN A 73 -2.04 12.54 39.65
N ASN A 74 -2.51 13.36 38.71
CA ASN A 74 -2.08 14.75 38.57
C ASN A 74 -3.28 15.67 38.28
N GLU A 75 -3.12 16.93 38.61
CA GLU A 75 -3.94 17.98 38.00
C GLU A 75 -3.52 18.16 36.53
N VAL A 76 -4.48 18.04 35.61
CA VAL A 76 -4.23 18.12 34.16
C VAL A 76 -4.95 19.35 33.60
N TYR A 77 -4.18 20.22 32.96
CA TYR A 77 -4.69 21.44 32.31
C TYR A 77 -4.64 21.27 30.79
N VAL A 78 -5.70 21.73 30.13
CA VAL A 78 -5.86 21.64 28.68
C VAL A 78 -5.52 22.96 28.00
N SER A 79 -4.63 22.88 26.99
CA SER A 79 -4.44 23.92 25.99
C SER A 79 -5.28 23.55 24.75
N LEU A 80 -6.41 24.21 24.56
CA LEU A 80 -7.38 23.89 23.50
C LEU A 80 -7.15 24.78 22.26
N ALA A 81 -6.85 24.16 21.11
CA ALA A 81 -6.66 24.89 19.86
C ALA A 81 -7.93 25.65 19.43
N PRO A 82 -7.85 26.93 19.02
CA PRO A 82 -9.03 27.74 18.72
C PRO A 82 -9.87 27.23 17.55
N SER A 83 -9.33 26.31 16.71
CA SER A 83 -10.08 25.61 15.68
C SER A 83 -11.16 24.66 16.21
N PHE A 84 -11.23 24.43 17.54
CA PHE A 84 -12.27 23.60 18.16
C PHE A 84 -13.68 24.09 17.84
N ILE A 85 -13.86 25.42 17.72
CA ILE A 85 -15.15 26.06 17.40
C ILE A 85 -15.72 25.52 16.09
N SER A 86 -14.86 25.31 15.09
CA SER A 86 -15.24 24.78 13.77
C SER A 86 -15.29 23.26 13.69
N TYR A 87 -14.88 22.57 14.76
CA TYR A 87 -14.97 21.12 14.86
C TYR A 87 -16.19 20.67 15.67
N PHE A 88 -16.39 21.25 16.88
CA PHE A 88 -17.44 20.86 17.80
C PHE A 88 -18.70 21.73 17.70
N ASP A 89 -18.64 22.84 16.96
CA ASP A 89 -19.75 23.80 16.82
C ASP A 89 -20.29 24.29 18.19
N THR A 90 -19.37 24.67 19.07
CA THR A 90 -19.68 25.07 20.46
C THR A 90 -18.71 26.14 20.98
N GLY A 91 -19.12 26.94 21.97
CA GLY A 91 -18.28 27.92 22.64
C GLY A 91 -17.35 27.34 23.71
N ILE A 92 -16.38 28.17 24.15
CA ILE A 92 -15.35 27.73 25.11
C ILE A 92 -15.94 27.35 26.48
N SER A 93 -17.03 28.01 26.94
CA SER A 93 -17.68 27.69 28.23
C SER A 93 -18.20 26.26 28.23
N CYS A 94 -18.95 25.87 27.21
CA CYS A 94 -19.48 24.51 27.10
C CYS A 94 -18.38 23.48 26.98
N MET A 95 -17.28 23.81 26.29
CA MET A 95 -16.12 22.91 26.16
C MET A 95 -15.39 22.75 27.50
N LYS A 96 -15.20 23.83 28.27
CA LYS A 96 -14.67 23.79 29.65
C LYS A 96 -15.48 22.87 30.54
N ASP A 97 -16.81 22.99 30.51
CA ASP A 97 -17.71 22.16 31.32
C ASP A 97 -17.64 20.67 30.89
N ALA A 98 -17.56 20.41 29.60
CA ALA A 98 -17.43 19.04 29.09
C ALA A 98 -16.10 18.41 29.50
N LEU A 99 -14.98 19.14 29.38
CA LEU A 99 -13.65 18.68 29.80
C LEU A 99 -13.56 18.46 31.31
N LYS A 100 -14.22 19.33 32.11
CA LYS A 100 -14.31 19.16 33.57
C LYS A 100 -15.02 17.85 33.94
N LYS A 101 -16.04 17.44 33.19
CA LYS A 101 -16.73 16.14 33.38
C LYS A 101 -15.80 14.94 33.10
N LEU A 102 -14.80 15.09 32.23
CA LEU A 102 -13.77 14.10 32.00
C LEU A 102 -12.70 14.06 33.11
N GLY A 103 -12.70 15.04 34.05
CA GLY A 103 -11.75 15.10 35.14
C GLY A 103 -10.60 16.11 34.97
N PHE A 104 -10.56 16.88 33.90
CA PHE A 104 -9.55 17.93 33.74
C PHE A 104 -9.73 19.05 34.77
N ALA A 105 -8.60 19.51 35.34
CA ALA A 105 -8.57 20.57 36.35
C ALA A 105 -8.93 21.95 35.77
N GLY A 106 -8.49 22.19 34.52
CA GLY A 106 -8.80 23.44 33.81
C GLY A 106 -8.57 23.33 32.30
N CYS A 107 -9.16 24.28 31.57
CA CYS A 107 -9.01 24.43 30.14
C CYS A 107 -8.89 25.89 29.75
N GLU A 108 -7.86 26.23 29.00
CA GLU A 108 -7.65 27.53 28.37
C GLU A 108 -7.44 27.38 26.86
N GLU A 109 -7.64 28.49 26.13
CA GLU A 109 -7.42 28.47 24.69
C GLU A 109 -5.95 28.67 24.34
N THR A 110 -5.42 27.88 23.44
CA THR A 110 -4.08 28.07 22.89
C THR A 110 -3.88 29.43 22.22
N ALA A 111 -4.97 30.15 21.94
CA ALA A 111 -4.95 31.53 21.45
C ALA A 111 -4.25 32.51 22.42
N VAL A 112 -4.19 32.19 23.72
CA VAL A 112 -3.36 32.92 24.71
C VAL A 112 -1.88 32.80 24.35
N GLY A 113 -1.40 31.59 24.08
CA GLY A 113 -0.03 31.34 23.61
C GLY A 113 0.23 31.96 22.22
N ALA A 114 -0.81 32.02 21.37
CA ALA A 114 -0.71 32.71 20.09
C ALA A 114 -0.45 34.22 20.24
N THR A 115 -1.05 34.86 21.28
CA THR A 115 -0.76 36.25 21.60
C THR A 115 0.71 36.45 21.98
N ILE A 116 1.26 35.57 22.81
CA ILE A 116 2.68 35.59 23.20
C ILE A 116 3.61 35.48 21.97
N VAL A 117 3.33 34.49 21.11
CA VAL A 117 4.14 34.24 19.91
C VAL A 117 4.03 35.39 18.91
N LYS A 118 2.84 35.95 18.69
CA LYS A 118 2.61 37.10 17.83
C LYS A 118 3.47 38.28 18.29
N ASN A 119 3.43 38.62 19.58
CA ASN A 119 4.21 39.72 20.14
C ASN A 119 5.72 39.52 19.91
N ALA A 120 6.21 38.28 20.06
CA ALA A 120 7.61 37.96 19.77
C ALA A 120 7.97 38.14 18.28
N TYR A 121 7.08 37.77 17.36
CA TYR A 121 7.31 38.04 15.93
C TYR A 121 7.35 39.53 15.62
N GLU A 122 6.44 40.32 16.19
CA GLU A 122 6.44 41.78 16.05
C GLU A 122 7.74 42.41 16.57
N GLN A 123 8.25 41.91 17.69
CA GLN A 123 9.53 42.34 18.24
C GLN A 123 10.70 41.99 17.31
N LEU A 124 10.78 40.74 16.82
CA LEU A 124 11.84 40.32 15.89
C LEU A 124 11.85 41.15 14.60
N ILE A 125 10.67 41.51 14.07
CA ILE A 125 10.57 42.37 12.88
C ILE A 125 11.04 43.80 13.19
N GLN A 126 10.68 44.33 14.36
CA GLN A 126 11.15 45.67 14.78
C GLN A 126 12.64 45.76 14.97
N GLU A 127 13.29 44.67 15.37
CA GLU A 127 14.73 44.62 15.56
C GLU A 127 15.53 44.51 14.23
N GLU A 128 14.82 44.31 13.10
CA GLU A 128 15.38 44.23 11.72
C GLU A 128 16.59 43.27 11.57
N LYS A 129 16.68 42.28 12.45
CA LYS A 129 17.85 41.37 12.48
C LYS A 129 17.89 40.36 11.33
N LYS A 130 16.76 40.15 10.64
CA LYS A 130 16.65 39.16 9.58
C LYS A 130 16.00 39.71 8.33
N ASP A 131 16.57 39.43 7.18
CA ASP A 131 16.06 39.84 5.88
C ASP A 131 14.73 39.08 5.56
N VAL A 132 14.72 37.76 5.78
CA VAL A 132 13.54 36.92 5.65
C VAL A 132 13.23 36.27 6.99
N LEU A 133 12.00 36.42 7.46
CA LEU A 133 11.53 35.80 8.69
C LEU A 133 10.32 34.90 8.40
N ILE A 134 10.45 33.59 8.68
CA ILE A 134 9.38 32.60 8.50
C ILE A 134 8.77 32.27 9.87
N SER A 135 7.44 32.24 9.96
CA SER A 135 6.73 31.86 11.18
C SER A 135 7.02 30.42 11.61
N SER A 136 7.27 30.19 12.90
CA SER A 136 7.61 28.87 13.48
C SER A 136 6.40 28.11 14.08
N CYS A 137 5.18 28.59 13.87
CA CYS A 137 3.97 28.01 14.44
C CYS A 137 3.65 26.62 13.92
N CYS A 138 3.93 26.35 12.63
CA CYS A 138 3.62 25.09 11.98
C CYS A 138 4.78 24.10 12.09
N HIS A 139 4.67 23.10 12.96
CA HIS A 139 5.74 22.12 13.16
C HIS A 139 6.07 21.32 11.89
N THR A 140 5.09 21.06 11.02
CA THR A 140 5.33 20.40 9.71
C THR A 140 6.25 21.25 8.81
N VAL A 141 6.07 22.57 8.78
CA VAL A 141 6.95 23.51 8.06
C VAL A 141 8.33 23.54 8.70
N ASN A 142 8.41 23.58 10.02
CA ASN A 142 9.67 23.53 10.74
C ASN A 142 10.45 22.25 10.37
N LEU A 143 9.79 21.07 10.39
CA LEU A 143 10.40 19.81 9.96
C LEU A 143 10.79 19.80 8.46
N LEU A 144 9.98 20.43 7.60
CA LEU A 144 10.31 20.58 6.19
C LEU A 144 11.63 21.34 6.03
N ILE A 145 11.78 22.47 6.73
CA ILE A 145 13.01 23.28 6.66
C ILE A 145 14.17 22.53 7.30
N GLN A 146 14.02 22.00 8.51
CA GLN A 146 15.08 21.26 9.21
C GLN A 146 15.61 20.06 8.42
N LYS A 147 14.74 19.35 7.69
CA LYS A 147 15.12 18.11 6.99
C LYS A 147 15.52 18.31 5.53
N TYR A 148 14.92 19.26 4.83
CA TYR A 148 15.08 19.40 3.37
C TYR A 148 15.65 20.75 2.92
N TYR A 149 15.62 21.76 3.81
CA TYR A 149 16.14 23.11 3.55
C TYR A 149 16.99 23.62 4.74
N PRO A 150 17.97 22.84 5.23
CA PRO A 150 18.72 23.19 6.44
C PRO A 150 19.53 24.49 6.27
N ASP A 151 19.86 24.86 5.05
CA ASP A 151 20.50 26.14 4.70
C ASP A 151 19.59 27.35 5.03
N LEU A 152 18.27 27.17 5.11
CA LEU A 152 17.29 28.21 5.44
C LEU A 152 16.86 28.22 6.92
N LEU A 153 17.49 27.43 7.80
CA LEU A 153 17.19 27.43 9.23
C LEU A 153 17.29 28.82 9.88
N HIS A 154 18.20 29.64 9.39
CA HIS A 154 18.40 31.00 9.85
C HIS A 154 17.21 31.93 9.57
N CYS A 155 16.32 31.56 8.60
CA CYS A 155 15.10 32.30 8.27
C CYS A 155 13.95 31.96 9.23
N LEU A 156 13.96 30.81 9.94
CA LEU A 156 12.92 30.52 10.91
C LEU A 156 12.97 31.50 12.08
N ALA A 157 11.80 31.94 12.51
CA ALA A 157 11.67 32.71 13.74
C ALA A 157 12.09 31.83 14.93
N PRO A 158 13.08 32.24 15.76
CA PRO A 158 13.56 31.46 16.89
C PRO A 158 12.58 31.53 18.07
N VAL A 159 11.31 31.18 17.81
CA VAL A 159 10.21 31.29 18.76
C VAL A 159 9.47 29.96 18.86
N VAL A 160 9.11 29.56 20.05
CA VAL A 160 8.28 28.38 20.32
C VAL A 160 6.91 28.49 19.64
N SER A 161 6.26 27.36 19.40
CA SER A 161 4.89 27.38 18.87
C SER A 161 3.88 27.87 19.90
N PRO A 162 2.67 28.35 19.50
CA PRO A 162 1.61 28.72 20.42
C PRO A 162 1.25 27.63 21.43
N MET A 163 1.32 26.35 21.03
CA MET A 163 1.13 25.21 21.91
C MET A 163 2.17 25.21 23.03
N GLN A 164 3.44 25.28 22.69
CA GLN A 164 4.53 25.28 23.68
C GLN A 164 4.47 26.52 24.58
N ALA A 165 4.28 27.71 24.01
CA ALA A 165 4.17 28.96 24.79
C ALA A 165 3.05 28.91 25.82
N HIS A 166 1.89 28.39 25.40
CA HIS A 166 0.74 28.29 26.29
C HIS A 166 0.92 27.21 27.38
N CYS A 167 1.44 26.03 27.01
CA CYS A 167 1.69 24.98 28.01
C CYS A 167 2.78 25.38 29.01
N ARG A 168 3.83 26.11 28.58
CA ARG A 168 4.81 26.71 29.53
C ARG A 168 4.16 27.67 30.51
N LYS A 169 3.28 28.55 30.01
CA LYS A 169 2.47 29.46 30.87
C LYS A 169 1.65 28.66 31.89
N LEU A 170 0.89 27.66 31.44
CA LEU A 170 0.08 26.82 32.35
C LEU A 170 0.92 26.13 33.43
N LYS A 171 2.11 25.59 33.07
CA LYS A 171 3.04 24.96 34.03
C LYS A 171 3.65 25.99 35.02
N GLN A 172 3.82 27.23 34.61
CA GLN A 172 4.26 28.32 35.53
C GLN A 172 3.14 28.73 36.51
N GLU A 173 1.91 28.80 36.03
CA GLU A 173 0.74 29.18 36.86
C GLU A 173 0.29 28.04 37.78
N HIS A 174 0.49 26.80 37.38
CA HIS A 174 0.10 25.58 38.09
C HIS A 174 1.31 24.63 38.25
N PRO A 175 2.24 24.94 39.17
CA PRO A 175 3.46 24.13 39.33
C PRO A 175 3.14 22.68 39.66
N GLY A 176 3.75 21.75 38.91
CA GLY A 176 3.54 20.30 39.07
C GLY A 176 2.36 19.72 38.28
N CYS A 177 1.60 20.53 37.58
CA CYS A 177 0.52 20.04 36.70
C CYS A 177 1.06 19.33 35.48
N LYS A 178 0.21 18.53 34.87
CA LYS A 178 0.39 18.00 33.50
C LYS A 178 -0.38 18.88 32.50
N THR A 179 0.20 19.05 31.32
CA THR A 179 -0.43 19.82 30.24
C THR A 179 -0.75 18.93 29.05
N VAL A 180 -1.97 19.06 28.55
CA VAL A 180 -2.46 18.35 27.37
C VAL A 180 -2.89 19.36 26.31
N PHE A 181 -2.26 19.29 25.13
CA PHE A 181 -2.74 20.05 23.99
C PHE A 181 -3.84 19.27 23.27
N ILE A 182 -4.96 19.92 22.95
CA ILE A 182 -6.04 19.32 22.16
C ILE A 182 -6.24 20.14 20.89
N GLY A 183 -6.05 19.49 19.70
CA GLY A 183 -6.11 20.23 18.44
C GLY A 183 -6.21 19.34 17.18
N PRO A 184 -6.25 19.94 15.97
CA PRO A 184 -6.49 19.23 14.71
C PRO A 184 -5.22 18.67 14.06
N CYS A 185 -4.07 18.72 14.72
CA CYS A 185 -2.77 18.56 14.04
C CYS A 185 -2.02 17.32 14.49
N ILE A 186 -1.65 16.46 13.53
CA ILE A 186 -0.87 15.24 13.78
C ILE A 186 0.57 15.57 14.17
N SER A 187 1.19 16.54 13.50
CA SER A 187 2.60 16.89 13.74
C SER A 187 2.84 17.47 15.13
N LYS A 188 1.81 17.95 15.82
CA LYS A 188 1.91 18.41 17.21
C LYS A 188 2.23 17.28 18.20
N LYS A 189 1.92 16.02 17.86
CA LYS A 189 2.34 14.85 18.62
C LYS A 189 3.88 14.67 18.56
N ASP A 190 4.48 14.81 17.38
CA ASP A 190 5.94 14.78 17.22
C ASP A 190 6.60 16.00 17.90
N GLU A 191 5.98 17.18 17.82
CA GLU A 191 6.49 18.36 18.51
C GLU A 191 6.51 18.17 20.04
N ALA A 192 5.46 17.60 20.62
CA ALA A 192 5.42 17.29 22.04
C ALA A 192 6.44 16.23 22.45
N GLU A 193 6.64 15.17 21.66
CA GLU A 193 7.65 14.13 21.94
C GLU A 193 9.09 14.71 21.91
N ARG A 194 9.35 15.66 20.98
CA ARG A 194 10.67 16.31 20.90
C ARG A 194 10.94 17.28 22.05
N TYR A 195 9.89 17.89 22.58
CA TYR A 195 9.95 18.93 23.61
C TYR A 195 9.07 18.54 24.81
N MET A 196 9.31 17.35 25.39
CA MET A 196 8.52 16.76 26.48
C MET A 196 8.45 17.62 27.74
N GLU A 197 9.37 18.57 27.94
CA GLU A 197 9.36 19.49 29.08
C GLU A 197 8.18 20.47 28.98
N ASP A 198 7.76 20.82 27.76
CA ASP A 198 6.71 21.80 27.53
C ASP A 198 5.32 21.21 27.57
N VAL A 199 5.11 20.06 26.91
CA VAL A 199 3.79 19.46 26.68
C VAL A 199 3.85 17.97 27.02
N ASP A 200 2.98 17.51 27.89
CA ASP A 200 3.02 16.13 28.37
C ASP A 200 2.30 15.14 27.44
N ALA A 201 1.23 15.58 26.74
CA ALA A 201 0.55 14.78 25.73
C ALA A 201 -0.22 15.66 24.73
N VAL A 202 -0.52 15.07 23.56
CA VAL A 202 -1.31 15.73 22.51
C VAL A 202 -2.47 14.84 22.08
N MET A 203 -3.68 15.33 22.25
CA MET A 203 -4.88 14.68 21.73
C MET A 203 -5.39 15.38 20.47
N THR A 204 -5.92 14.61 19.56
CA THR A 204 -6.65 15.15 18.41
C THR A 204 -8.12 15.38 18.76
N PHE A 205 -8.80 16.20 17.98
CA PHE A 205 -10.24 16.41 18.18
C PHE A 205 -11.04 15.11 17.98
N ASP A 206 -10.63 14.23 17.04
CA ASP A 206 -11.26 12.92 16.84
C ASP A 206 -11.10 12.02 18.09
N GLU A 207 -9.94 12.06 18.76
CA GLU A 207 -9.70 11.33 20.00
C GLU A 207 -10.58 11.85 21.13
N LEU A 208 -10.71 13.18 21.26
CA LEU A 208 -11.57 13.80 22.26
C LEU A 208 -13.05 13.50 21.99
N GLU A 209 -13.50 13.59 20.73
CA GLU A 209 -14.88 13.26 20.34
C GLU A 209 -15.21 11.80 20.65
N ALA A 210 -14.29 10.88 20.36
CA ALA A 210 -14.45 9.46 20.69
C ALA A 210 -14.60 9.26 22.20
N TRP A 211 -13.80 9.97 23.01
CA TRP A 211 -13.87 9.88 24.47
C TRP A 211 -15.15 10.49 25.03
N PHE A 212 -15.63 11.63 24.52
CA PHE A 212 -16.94 12.17 24.89
C PHE A 212 -18.09 11.19 24.59
N ASN A 213 -18.01 10.50 23.45
CA ASN A 213 -19.00 9.48 23.09
C ASN A 213 -18.94 8.25 24.02
N GLU A 214 -17.76 7.80 24.42
CA GLU A 214 -17.55 6.72 25.38
C GLU A 214 -18.22 7.05 26.72
N GLU A 215 -17.99 8.27 27.23
CA GLU A 215 -18.52 8.76 28.51
C GLU A 215 -19.96 9.34 28.40
N LYS A 216 -20.56 9.29 27.21
CA LYS A 216 -21.91 9.83 26.92
C LYS A 216 -22.06 11.32 27.27
N ILE A 217 -20.98 12.08 27.12
CA ILE A 217 -20.99 13.53 27.35
C ILE A 217 -21.52 14.23 26.11
N VAL A 218 -22.64 14.90 26.23
CA VAL A 218 -23.23 15.74 25.18
C VAL A 218 -22.79 17.18 25.38
N ILE A 219 -22.22 17.79 24.34
CA ILE A 219 -21.77 19.18 24.34
C ILE A 219 -22.92 20.04 23.76
N PRO A 220 -23.42 21.03 24.49
CA PRO A 220 -24.42 21.95 23.96
C PRO A 220 -23.84 22.81 22.83
N LYS A 221 -24.66 23.13 21.84
CA LYS A 221 -24.31 24.09 20.78
C LYS A 221 -24.65 25.50 21.25
N ASP A 222 -23.87 26.06 22.14
CA ASP A 222 -24.00 27.38 22.66
C ASP A 222 -22.74 28.21 22.43
N PHE A 223 -22.91 29.40 21.89
CA PHE A 223 -21.85 30.32 21.52
C PHE A 223 -21.80 31.56 22.42
N GLU A 224 -22.26 31.45 23.66
CA GLU A 224 -22.14 32.60 24.59
C GLU A 224 -20.71 33.14 24.57
N ALA A 225 -20.61 34.40 24.21
CA ALA A 225 -19.35 35.10 24.01
C ALA A 225 -18.68 35.38 25.36
N CYS A 226 -17.77 34.48 25.70
CA CYS A 226 -16.69 34.82 26.62
C CYS A 226 -15.75 35.83 25.96
N GLU A 227 -14.79 36.32 26.73
CA GLU A 227 -13.74 37.23 26.26
C GLU A 227 -13.29 36.92 24.81
N MET A 228 -13.43 37.88 23.92
CA MET A 228 -13.16 37.73 22.50
C MET A 228 -11.71 38.14 22.22
N SER A 229 -10.96 37.33 21.43
CA SER A 229 -9.58 37.65 21.08
C SER A 229 -9.30 37.52 19.59
N LYS A 230 -8.52 38.45 19.08
CA LYS A 230 -8.05 38.54 17.71
C LYS A 230 -7.16 37.34 17.34
N THR A 231 -6.34 36.82 18.28
CA THR A 231 -5.43 35.70 18.05
C THR A 231 -6.13 34.34 17.85
N ARG A 232 -7.45 34.26 18.03
CA ARG A 232 -8.30 33.16 17.60
C ARG A 232 -8.29 32.97 16.08
N LEU A 233 -7.79 33.96 15.30
CA LEU A 233 -7.63 33.87 13.84
C LEU A 233 -6.44 32.99 13.40
N PHE A 234 -5.50 32.65 14.28
CA PHE A 234 -4.30 31.88 13.95
C PHE A 234 -4.54 30.59 13.15
N PRO A 235 -5.61 29.80 13.35
CA PRO A 235 -5.80 28.55 12.62
C PRO A 235 -6.23 28.69 11.16
N LYS A 236 -6.46 29.88 10.64
CA LYS A 236 -6.82 30.16 9.25
C LYS A 236 -5.64 30.74 8.45
N ALA A 237 -5.62 30.56 7.14
CA ALA A 237 -4.62 31.16 6.26
C ALA A 237 -4.65 32.70 6.34
N GLY A 238 -3.48 33.30 6.50
CA GLY A 238 -3.31 34.74 6.75
C GLY A 238 -3.79 35.18 8.13
N GLY A 239 -4.12 34.26 9.03
CA GLY A 239 -4.64 34.57 10.36
C GLY A 239 -3.61 35.19 11.25
N ILE A 240 -2.35 34.76 11.22
CA ILE A 240 -1.26 35.40 11.96
C ILE A 240 -1.10 36.85 11.50
N LEU A 241 -0.99 37.06 10.19
CA LEU A 241 -0.82 38.39 9.61
C LEU A 241 -1.97 39.38 9.93
N LYS A 242 -3.19 38.89 10.05
CA LYS A 242 -4.36 39.68 10.44
C LYS A 242 -4.30 40.14 11.89
N THR A 243 -3.62 39.42 12.76
CA THR A 243 -3.51 39.76 14.18
C THR A 243 -2.35 40.71 14.44
N MET A 244 -1.34 40.72 13.59
CA MET A 244 -0.11 41.52 13.76
C MET A 244 -0.34 43.01 13.52
N VAL A 245 0.41 43.83 14.25
CA VAL A 245 0.57 45.26 13.98
C VAL A 245 1.73 45.43 13.00
N LYS A 246 1.41 45.93 11.80
CA LYS A 246 2.38 46.09 10.70
C LYS A 246 3.08 47.45 10.85
N ASN A 247 4.08 47.50 11.72
CA ASN A 247 4.78 48.76 12.06
C ASN A 247 5.98 49.07 11.15
N GLN A 248 6.42 48.09 10.32
CA GLN A 248 7.53 48.25 9.40
C GLN A 248 7.03 48.30 7.95
N PRO A 249 6.95 49.49 7.34
CA PRO A 249 6.40 49.68 6.00
C PRO A 249 7.23 49.07 4.89
N GLU A 250 8.55 48.87 5.12
CA GLU A 250 9.45 48.25 4.15
C GLU A 250 9.38 46.72 4.14
N TYR A 251 8.80 46.10 5.18
CA TYR A 251 8.63 44.68 5.27
C TYR A 251 7.36 44.21 4.52
N VAL A 252 7.54 43.25 3.62
CA VAL A 252 6.40 42.61 2.93
C VAL A 252 5.86 41.48 3.78
N TYR A 253 4.55 41.42 3.94
CA TYR A 253 3.86 40.41 4.74
C TYR A 253 3.13 39.42 3.82
N LEU A 254 3.63 38.17 3.78
CA LEU A 254 3.17 37.13 2.89
C LEU A 254 2.53 35.98 3.67
N SER A 255 1.51 35.35 3.12
CA SER A 255 0.90 34.13 3.67
C SER A 255 0.93 33.03 2.63
N VAL A 256 1.43 31.86 3.03
CA VAL A 256 1.58 30.68 2.17
C VAL A 256 1.00 29.47 2.90
N ASP A 257 0.13 28.75 2.21
CA ASP A 257 -0.49 27.54 2.74
C ASP A 257 -0.49 26.39 1.72
N GLY A 258 -0.24 25.17 2.22
CA GLY A 258 -0.01 24.00 1.41
C GLY A 258 1.48 23.65 1.26
N THR A 259 1.83 22.38 1.49
CA THR A 259 3.25 21.95 1.51
C THR A 259 3.97 22.22 0.19
N GLU A 260 3.32 22.00 -0.96
CA GLU A 260 3.90 22.24 -2.28
C GLU A 260 4.26 23.72 -2.49
N GLN A 261 3.34 24.63 -2.14
CA GLN A 261 3.58 26.06 -2.22
C GLN A 261 4.67 26.51 -1.24
N CYS A 262 4.68 25.96 -0.02
CA CYS A 262 5.77 26.22 0.92
C CYS A 262 7.13 25.83 0.32
N MET A 263 7.22 24.70 -0.38
CA MET A 263 8.47 24.26 -1.04
C MET A 263 8.87 25.21 -2.17
N GLU A 264 7.94 25.70 -2.99
CA GLU A 264 8.21 26.69 -4.04
C GLU A 264 8.77 27.99 -3.45
N TYR A 265 8.15 28.51 -2.41
CA TYR A 265 8.64 29.72 -1.74
C TYR A 265 10.00 29.52 -1.06
N LEU A 266 10.27 28.33 -0.47
CA LEU A 266 11.57 28.02 0.10
C LEU A 266 12.66 27.95 -0.97
N GLU A 267 12.37 27.44 -2.17
CA GLU A 267 13.31 27.51 -3.30
C GLU A 267 13.56 28.96 -3.76
N ASP A 268 12.54 29.80 -3.82
CA ASP A 268 12.71 31.21 -4.16
C ASP A 268 13.56 31.96 -3.13
N ILE A 269 13.39 31.67 -1.84
CA ILE A 269 14.25 32.22 -0.77
C ILE A 269 15.69 31.74 -0.96
N ARG A 270 15.91 30.45 -1.23
CA ARG A 270 17.21 29.84 -1.46
C ARG A 270 17.96 30.49 -2.63
N HIS A 271 17.24 30.85 -3.69
CA HIS A 271 17.81 31.55 -4.85
C HIS A 271 17.95 33.04 -4.66
N GLY A 272 17.57 33.61 -3.50
CA GLY A 272 17.66 35.03 -3.22
C GLY A 272 16.67 35.89 -4.02
N ASN A 273 15.50 35.33 -4.35
CA ASN A 273 14.47 36.07 -5.07
C ASN A 273 13.53 36.85 -4.13
N ILE A 274 13.57 36.56 -2.82
CA ILE A 274 12.67 37.12 -1.81
C ILE A 274 13.50 37.77 -0.71
N HIS A 275 13.20 39.03 -0.41
CA HIS A 275 13.88 39.87 0.58
C HIS A 275 12.88 40.67 1.41
N HIS A 276 13.32 41.16 2.56
CA HIS A 276 12.59 42.07 3.47
C HIS A 276 11.15 41.63 3.71
N CYS A 277 10.97 40.37 4.16
CA CYS A 277 9.62 39.86 4.34
C CYS A 277 9.44 39.02 5.60
N PHE A 278 8.21 39.05 6.10
CA PHE A 278 7.68 38.09 7.07
C PHE A 278 6.72 37.15 6.35
N ILE A 279 6.94 35.85 6.47
CA ILE A 279 6.16 34.85 5.78
C ILE A 279 5.43 33.96 6.81
N GLU A 280 4.10 34.07 6.85
CA GLU A 280 3.26 33.09 7.51
C GLU A 280 3.20 31.83 6.66
N MET A 281 3.84 30.73 7.10
CA MET A 281 3.83 29.45 6.40
C MET A 281 3.04 28.38 7.15
N SER A 282 2.16 27.67 6.43
CA SER A 282 1.46 26.49 6.95
C SER A 282 1.39 25.37 5.92
N ALA A 283 1.63 24.12 6.36
CA ALA A 283 1.67 22.97 5.46
C ALA A 283 0.29 22.53 4.95
N CYS A 284 -0.79 22.86 5.65
CA CYS A 284 -2.14 22.46 5.28
C CYS A 284 -2.81 23.55 4.42
N LYS A 285 -3.48 23.17 3.31
CA LYS A 285 -4.30 24.10 2.52
C LYS A 285 -5.47 24.63 3.35
N GLY A 286 -5.57 25.94 3.49
CA GLY A 286 -6.49 26.60 4.43
C GLY A 286 -5.96 26.67 5.86
N SER A 287 -4.67 26.42 6.08
CA SER A 287 -4.00 26.36 7.39
C SER A 287 -4.61 25.28 8.30
N CYS A 288 -4.61 25.43 9.63
CA CYS A 288 -5.01 24.37 10.58
C CYS A 288 -6.46 23.89 10.40
N ILE A 289 -7.39 24.77 9.98
CA ILE A 289 -8.80 24.40 9.72
C ILE A 289 -8.98 23.56 8.44
N GLY A 290 -7.97 23.52 7.58
CA GLY A 290 -7.89 22.64 6.42
C GLY A 290 -7.00 21.41 6.63
N GLY A 291 -6.59 21.15 7.88
CA GLY A 291 -5.70 20.04 8.21
C GLY A 291 -6.32 18.65 8.02
N PRO A 292 -5.48 17.59 8.04
CA PRO A 292 -5.88 16.23 7.67
C PRO A 292 -7.02 15.66 8.52
N LEU A 293 -7.14 16.06 9.78
CA LEU A 293 -8.22 15.64 10.68
C LEU A 293 -9.51 16.45 10.50
N MET A 294 -9.41 17.65 9.94
CA MET A 294 -10.55 18.50 9.64
C MET A 294 -11.23 18.14 8.31
N ILE A 295 -10.46 17.74 7.29
CA ILE A 295 -10.96 17.46 5.92
C ILE A 295 -11.95 16.28 5.87
N LYS A 296 -11.84 15.32 6.77
CA LYS A 296 -12.75 14.16 6.83
C LYS A 296 -14.18 14.50 7.25
N ARG A 297 -14.42 15.72 7.73
CA ARG A 297 -15.76 16.19 8.11
C ARG A 297 -16.51 16.79 6.90
N LYS A 298 -17.83 16.87 7.01
CA LYS A 298 -18.72 17.33 5.93
C LYS A 298 -18.64 18.83 5.66
N GLU A 299 -18.26 19.64 6.66
CA GLU A 299 -18.20 21.09 6.56
C GLU A 299 -17.09 21.53 5.62
N LYS A 300 -17.36 22.54 4.81
CA LYS A 300 -16.40 23.11 3.86
C LYS A 300 -15.46 24.11 4.55
N ILE A 301 -14.25 24.27 4.03
CA ILE A 301 -13.24 25.21 4.56
C ILE A 301 -13.82 26.62 4.70
N LEU A 302 -14.65 27.08 3.76
CA LEU A 302 -15.27 28.40 3.82
C LEU A 302 -16.17 28.55 5.05
N GLU A 303 -16.97 27.56 5.37
CA GLU A 303 -17.86 27.56 6.55
C GLU A 303 -17.06 27.64 7.86
N ARG A 304 -15.99 26.86 7.96
CA ARG A 304 -15.07 26.90 9.10
C ARG A 304 -14.37 28.25 9.22
N ASN A 305 -13.96 28.85 8.11
CA ASN A 305 -13.42 30.21 8.11
C ASN A 305 -14.41 31.23 8.70
N LEU A 306 -15.69 31.16 8.33
CA LEU A 306 -16.73 32.04 8.84
C LEU A 306 -16.98 31.82 10.34
N GLN A 307 -16.95 30.57 10.81
CA GLN A 307 -17.08 30.27 12.25
C GLN A 307 -15.92 30.87 13.05
N ILE A 308 -14.67 30.71 12.57
CA ILE A 308 -13.49 31.32 13.21
C ILE A 308 -13.59 32.85 13.23
N GLU A 309 -13.96 33.50 12.10
CA GLU A 309 -14.12 34.96 12.04
C GLU A 309 -15.19 35.47 13.02
N ARG A 310 -16.31 34.78 13.16
CA ARG A 310 -17.38 35.13 14.11
C ARG A 310 -16.96 34.95 15.58
N TYR A 311 -16.07 33.98 15.83
CA TYR A 311 -15.57 33.67 17.16
C TYR A 311 -14.40 34.57 17.57
N ALA A 312 -13.67 35.12 16.62
CA ALA A 312 -12.57 36.04 16.88
C ALA A 312 -13.08 37.41 17.36
N GLY A 313 -12.23 38.09 18.14
CA GLY A 313 -12.48 39.47 18.61
C GLY A 313 -11.59 40.48 17.90
N GLU A 314 -11.67 41.72 18.34
CA GLU A 314 -10.86 42.82 17.81
C GLU A 314 -9.60 43.10 18.65
N LYS A 315 -9.57 42.67 19.92
CA LYS A 315 -8.47 42.87 20.87
C LYS A 315 -7.71 41.56 21.10
N ASP A 316 -6.48 41.66 21.52
CA ASP A 316 -5.71 40.48 21.96
C ASP A 316 -6.09 40.09 23.41
N PHE A 317 -5.74 38.85 23.79
CA PHE A 317 -5.79 38.47 25.20
C PHE A 317 -4.82 39.35 26.01
N VAL A 318 -5.21 39.73 27.21
CA VAL A 318 -4.30 40.38 28.15
C VAL A 318 -3.42 39.31 28.78
N VAL A 319 -2.18 39.22 28.32
CA VAL A 319 -1.22 38.26 28.81
C VAL A 319 0.12 38.95 29.05
N ALA A 320 0.78 38.62 30.15
CA ALA A 320 2.16 39.06 30.40
C ALA A 320 3.09 38.41 29.37
N GLN A 321 3.92 39.22 28.71
CA GLN A 321 4.90 38.70 27.79
C GLN A 321 6.04 38.03 28.62
N PRO A 322 6.32 36.74 28.44
CA PRO A 322 7.44 36.09 29.11
C PRO A 322 8.80 36.67 28.63
N ASP A 323 9.84 36.41 29.41
CA ASP A 323 11.19 36.76 29.00
C ASP A 323 11.57 36.05 27.68
N GLU A 324 12.40 36.75 26.87
CA GLU A 324 12.84 36.25 25.56
C GLU A 324 13.39 34.80 25.63
N ASN A 325 14.20 34.50 26.64
CA ASN A 325 14.74 33.16 26.86
C ASN A 325 13.68 32.08 27.09
N THR A 326 12.54 32.45 27.66
CA THR A 326 11.43 31.53 27.93
C THR A 326 10.69 31.11 26.66
N ILE A 327 10.66 31.97 25.65
CA ILE A 327 9.97 31.71 24.38
C ILE A 327 10.94 31.42 23.22
N HIS A 328 12.25 31.51 23.49
CA HIS A 328 13.28 31.19 22.50
C HIS A 328 13.27 29.69 22.15
N LYS A 329 13.50 29.39 20.87
CA LYS A 329 13.60 28.02 20.34
C LYS A 329 14.72 27.95 19.31
N GLU A 330 15.66 27.06 19.54
CA GLU A 330 16.65 26.68 18.55
C GLU A 330 16.12 25.53 17.69
N PHE A 331 16.38 25.60 16.40
CA PHE A 331 16.04 24.56 15.44
C PHE A 331 17.29 23.81 15.01
N GLU A 332 17.34 22.53 15.37
CA GLU A 332 18.44 21.63 14.99
C GLU A 332 18.43 21.35 13.48
N ASN A 333 19.61 21.18 12.90
CA ASN A 333 19.76 20.63 11.56
C ASN A 333 19.46 19.12 11.61
N LEU A 334 18.34 18.71 10.99
CA LEU A 334 17.89 17.32 10.91
C LEU A 334 18.04 16.78 9.48
N GLU A 335 18.95 17.34 8.71
CA GLU A 335 19.12 17.07 7.29
C GLU A 335 18.89 15.60 6.93
N TYR A 336 17.89 15.37 6.11
CA TYR A 336 17.61 14.07 5.54
C TYR A 336 18.24 14.02 4.15
N SER A 337 19.53 13.69 4.10
CA SER A 337 20.22 13.49 2.84
C SER A 337 19.93 12.11 2.27
N THR A 338 19.48 12.06 1.04
CA THR A 338 19.39 10.81 0.28
C THR A 338 20.52 10.81 -0.74
N PHE A 339 21.33 9.76 -0.71
CA PHE A 339 22.35 9.56 -1.74
C PHE A 339 21.69 9.53 -3.12
N ILE A 340 22.06 10.44 -4.00
CA ILE A 340 21.63 10.41 -5.39
C ILE A 340 22.65 9.56 -6.14
N PRO A 341 22.24 8.43 -6.74
CA PRO A 341 23.15 7.55 -7.47
C PRO A 341 23.71 8.25 -8.72
N GLU A 342 24.88 7.80 -9.15
CA GLU A 342 25.48 8.25 -10.41
C GLU A 342 24.58 7.86 -11.60
N GLU A 343 24.70 8.61 -12.71
CA GLU A 343 23.91 8.39 -13.92
C GLU A 343 24.00 6.95 -14.44
N ALA A 344 25.17 6.36 -14.35
CA ALA A 344 25.41 4.97 -14.76
C ALA A 344 24.58 3.97 -13.93
N GLU A 345 24.42 4.21 -12.63
CA GLU A 345 23.62 3.35 -11.75
C GLU A 345 22.11 3.52 -12.00
N ILE A 346 21.66 4.77 -12.21
CA ILE A 346 20.27 5.04 -12.59
C ILE A 346 19.95 4.33 -13.90
N ARG A 347 20.83 4.39 -14.88
CA ARG A 347 20.66 3.74 -16.18
C ARG A 347 20.60 2.21 -16.07
N LYS A 348 21.41 1.60 -15.20
CA LYS A 348 21.33 0.15 -14.93
C LYS A 348 19.96 -0.25 -14.40
N VAL A 349 19.40 0.52 -13.46
CA VAL A 349 18.06 0.25 -12.92
C VAL A 349 17.00 0.41 -14.00
N LEU A 350 17.06 1.48 -14.81
CA LEU A 350 16.13 1.69 -15.93
C LEU A 350 16.16 0.52 -16.92
N LEU A 351 17.36 0.04 -17.29
CA LEU A 351 17.52 -1.14 -18.17
C LEU A 351 16.88 -2.39 -17.57
N ARG A 352 17.08 -2.63 -16.27
CA ARG A 352 16.43 -3.75 -15.55
C ARG A 352 14.92 -3.62 -15.52
N MET A 353 14.38 -2.40 -15.49
CA MET A 353 12.95 -2.11 -15.60
C MET A 353 12.43 -2.20 -17.05
N GLY A 354 13.27 -2.61 -18.02
CA GLY A 354 12.91 -2.72 -19.43
C GLY A 354 12.92 -1.40 -20.20
N LYS A 355 13.52 -0.34 -19.61
CA LYS A 355 13.63 1.00 -20.23
C LYS A 355 14.96 1.10 -20.96
N LYS A 356 15.00 0.60 -22.22
CA LYS A 356 16.23 0.55 -23.03
C LYS A 356 16.54 1.87 -23.71
N LYS A 357 15.51 2.64 -24.08
CA LYS A 357 15.57 3.94 -24.75
C LYS A 357 14.76 4.97 -23.97
N GLU A 358 14.95 6.26 -24.23
CA GLU A 358 14.16 7.34 -23.65
C GLU A 358 12.66 7.21 -24.00
N GLU A 359 12.33 6.72 -25.18
CA GLU A 359 10.96 6.46 -25.62
C GLU A 359 10.23 5.43 -24.73
N ASP A 360 10.97 4.53 -24.07
CA ASP A 360 10.41 3.55 -23.14
C ASP A 360 10.06 4.19 -21.78
N GLU A 361 10.53 5.40 -21.51
CA GLU A 361 10.30 6.13 -20.27
C GLU A 361 8.98 6.90 -20.31
N LEU A 362 7.86 6.19 -20.18
CA LEU A 362 6.50 6.73 -20.30
C LEU A 362 6.16 7.82 -19.30
N ASN A 363 6.90 7.95 -18.20
CA ASN A 363 6.68 8.91 -17.12
C ASN A 363 5.21 9.00 -16.65
N CYS A 364 4.49 7.86 -16.67
CA CYS A 364 3.04 7.78 -16.48
C CYS A 364 2.57 8.02 -15.03
N GLY A 365 3.48 8.10 -14.06
CA GLY A 365 3.16 8.32 -12.65
C GLY A 365 2.39 7.19 -11.94
N ALA A 366 2.02 6.09 -12.61
CA ALA A 366 1.21 5.01 -12.03
C ALA A 366 1.84 4.37 -10.78
N CYS A 367 3.18 4.28 -10.74
CA CYS A 367 3.95 3.75 -9.61
C CYS A 367 4.08 4.73 -8.42
N GLY A 368 3.54 5.96 -8.52
CA GLY A 368 3.62 6.99 -7.50
C GLY A 368 4.83 7.92 -7.58
N TYR A 369 5.67 7.79 -8.62
CA TYR A 369 6.81 8.67 -8.91
C TYR A 369 6.54 9.46 -10.20
N ASP A 370 6.99 10.70 -10.24
CA ASP A 370 6.66 11.65 -11.31
C ASP A 370 7.37 11.33 -12.63
N SER A 371 8.52 10.62 -12.56
CA SER A 371 9.25 10.15 -13.73
C SER A 371 9.80 8.73 -13.55
N CYS A 372 10.10 8.06 -14.66
CA CYS A 372 10.78 6.76 -14.65
C CYS A 372 12.17 6.86 -14.02
N ARG A 373 12.85 7.98 -14.20
CA ARG A 373 14.13 8.31 -13.57
C ARG A 373 13.99 8.43 -12.05
N ALA A 374 13.03 9.21 -11.55
CA ALA A 374 12.76 9.32 -10.11
C ALA A 374 12.43 7.96 -9.48
N LYS A 375 11.67 7.12 -10.20
CA LYS A 375 11.41 5.73 -9.81
C LYS A 375 12.69 4.90 -9.74
N ALA A 376 13.60 5.02 -10.70
CA ALA A 376 14.86 4.28 -10.71
C ALA A 376 15.76 4.67 -9.53
N ILE A 377 15.84 5.97 -9.21
CA ILE A 377 16.52 6.47 -8.01
C ILE A 377 15.93 5.86 -6.75
N ALA A 378 14.60 5.85 -6.61
CA ALA A 378 13.91 5.27 -5.46
C ALA A 378 14.14 3.75 -5.33
N VAL A 379 14.21 3.02 -6.44
CA VAL A 379 14.57 1.59 -6.45
C VAL A 379 16.01 1.39 -5.97
N TYR A 380 16.95 2.20 -6.45
CA TYR A 380 18.34 2.14 -6.02
C TYR A 380 18.48 2.39 -4.52
N GLN A 381 17.75 3.38 -3.99
CA GLN A 381 17.70 3.72 -2.56
C GLN A 381 16.94 2.71 -1.70
N GLY A 382 16.38 1.64 -2.26
CA GLY A 382 15.57 0.66 -1.52
C GLY A 382 14.21 1.20 -1.04
N LYS A 383 13.77 2.35 -1.56
CA LYS A 383 12.47 2.96 -1.25
C LYS A 383 11.33 2.39 -2.08
N ALA A 384 11.65 1.74 -3.20
CA ALA A 384 10.68 1.23 -4.16
C ALA A 384 11.10 -0.09 -4.78
N GLU A 385 10.12 -0.91 -5.17
CA GLU A 385 10.34 -2.16 -5.90
C GLU A 385 10.07 -1.97 -7.40
N MET A 386 10.78 -2.71 -8.25
CA MET A 386 10.57 -2.66 -9.71
C MET A 386 9.14 -3.08 -10.08
N SER A 387 8.57 -4.04 -9.35
CA SER A 387 7.21 -4.55 -9.50
C SER A 387 6.11 -3.49 -9.40
N MET A 388 6.38 -2.34 -8.79
CA MET A 388 5.44 -1.20 -8.79
C MET A 388 5.24 -0.58 -10.19
N CYS A 389 6.15 -0.81 -11.13
CA CYS A 389 6.02 -0.30 -12.50
C CYS A 389 5.06 -1.18 -13.28
N PHE A 390 3.88 -0.67 -13.65
CA PHE A 390 2.86 -1.45 -14.35
C PHE A 390 3.35 -2.03 -15.70
N PRO A 391 4.01 -1.26 -16.60
CA PRO A 391 4.55 -1.85 -17.82
C PRO A 391 5.60 -2.95 -17.59
N TYR A 392 6.42 -2.80 -16.55
CA TYR A 392 7.40 -3.84 -16.17
C TYR A 392 6.69 -5.10 -15.65
N LEU A 393 5.71 -4.93 -14.75
CA LEU A 393 4.96 -6.04 -14.17
C LEU A 393 4.19 -6.81 -15.25
N ARG A 394 3.54 -6.09 -16.17
CA ARG A 394 2.82 -6.68 -17.30
C ARG A 394 3.76 -7.52 -18.18
N LYS A 395 4.90 -6.95 -18.58
CA LYS A 395 5.89 -7.66 -19.39
C LYS A 395 6.48 -8.89 -18.67
N GLN A 396 6.68 -8.78 -17.36
CA GLN A 396 7.16 -9.92 -16.55
C GLN A 396 6.11 -11.03 -16.46
N SER A 397 4.82 -10.67 -16.33
CA SER A 397 3.72 -11.63 -16.33
C SER A 397 3.55 -12.31 -17.70
N GLU A 398 3.61 -11.55 -18.79
CA GLU A 398 3.60 -12.08 -20.16
C GLU A 398 4.78 -13.04 -20.38
N ASN A 399 6.01 -12.63 -20.04
CA ASN A 399 7.19 -13.49 -20.14
C ASN A 399 7.07 -14.77 -19.29
N MET A 400 6.52 -14.70 -18.08
CA MET A 400 6.37 -15.86 -17.21
C MET A 400 5.35 -16.85 -17.77
N THR A 401 4.24 -16.35 -18.34
CA THR A 401 3.25 -17.19 -19.03
C THR A 401 3.87 -17.83 -20.26
N ASP A 402 4.66 -17.08 -21.05
CA ASP A 402 5.39 -17.62 -22.20
C ASP A 402 6.36 -18.71 -21.77
N ILE A 403 7.17 -18.48 -20.73
CA ILE A 403 8.12 -19.48 -20.23
C ILE A 403 7.40 -20.77 -19.81
N ILE A 404 6.30 -20.69 -19.08
CA ILE A 404 5.56 -21.87 -18.61
C ILE A 404 4.98 -22.65 -19.80
N THR A 405 4.38 -21.97 -20.77
CA THR A 405 3.78 -22.61 -21.94
C THR A 405 4.85 -23.17 -22.90
N ASP A 406 5.94 -22.43 -23.11
CA ASP A 406 6.99 -22.81 -24.05
C ASP A 406 7.85 -23.97 -23.56
N HIS A 407 8.02 -24.11 -22.23
CA HIS A 407 8.72 -25.23 -21.62
C HIS A 407 7.83 -26.44 -21.29
N SER A 408 6.52 -26.35 -21.57
CA SER A 408 5.63 -27.50 -21.44
C SER A 408 6.04 -28.62 -22.41
N LEU A 409 6.03 -29.86 -21.92
CA LEU A 409 6.23 -31.04 -22.76
C LEU A 409 4.99 -31.41 -23.59
N ASN A 410 3.83 -30.85 -23.23
CA ASN A 410 2.58 -31.06 -23.93
C ASN A 410 2.34 -29.93 -24.95
N ALA A 411 1.68 -30.26 -26.04
CA ALA A 411 1.16 -29.27 -26.97
C ALA A 411 0.04 -28.49 -26.28
N ILE A 412 0.14 -27.14 -26.28
CA ILE A 412 -0.86 -26.24 -25.68
C ILE A 412 -1.41 -25.34 -26.77
N LEU A 413 -2.75 -25.29 -26.83
CA LEU A 413 -3.53 -24.45 -27.73
C LEU A 413 -4.60 -23.73 -26.93
N VAL A 414 -4.72 -22.40 -27.11
CA VAL A 414 -5.76 -21.59 -26.48
C VAL A 414 -6.66 -21.01 -27.55
N LEU A 415 -7.97 -21.20 -27.42
CA LEU A 415 -8.98 -20.72 -28.35
C LEU A 415 -9.92 -19.75 -27.65
N ASN A 416 -10.50 -18.82 -28.39
CA ASN A 416 -11.68 -18.06 -27.93
C ASN A 416 -12.99 -18.85 -28.17
N GLU A 417 -14.12 -18.31 -27.74
CA GLU A 417 -15.46 -18.91 -27.96
C GLU A 417 -15.85 -19.04 -29.44
N ARG A 418 -15.19 -18.30 -30.34
CA ARG A 418 -15.38 -18.41 -31.79
C ARG A 418 -14.50 -19.47 -32.42
N MET A 419 -13.82 -20.29 -31.60
CA MET A 419 -12.86 -21.30 -32.07
C MET A 419 -11.66 -20.74 -32.84
N GLU A 420 -11.32 -19.46 -32.60
CA GLU A 420 -10.13 -18.84 -33.20
C GLU A 420 -8.92 -19.04 -32.27
N VAL A 421 -7.79 -19.39 -32.86
CA VAL A 421 -6.53 -19.63 -32.14
C VAL A 421 -5.99 -18.32 -31.56
N GLN A 422 -5.92 -18.24 -30.24
CA GLN A 422 -5.36 -17.09 -29.53
C GLN A 422 -3.90 -17.29 -29.14
N ARG A 423 -3.50 -18.53 -28.91
CA ARG A 423 -2.12 -18.89 -28.52
C ARG A 423 -1.81 -20.34 -28.87
N ILE A 424 -0.56 -20.57 -29.21
CA ILE A 424 -0.01 -21.89 -29.50
C ILE A 424 1.44 -21.98 -29.01
N ASN A 425 1.81 -23.05 -28.29
CA ASN A 425 3.16 -23.23 -27.81
C ASN A 425 4.08 -23.94 -28.84
N PRO A 426 5.43 -23.94 -28.65
CA PRO A 426 6.36 -24.57 -29.58
C PRO A 426 6.12 -26.05 -29.82
N VAL A 427 5.66 -26.79 -28.80
CA VAL A 427 5.35 -28.22 -28.92
C VAL A 427 4.13 -28.43 -29.83
N ALA A 428 3.09 -27.62 -29.68
CA ALA A 428 1.93 -27.69 -30.56
C ALA A 428 2.26 -27.27 -31.99
N LYS A 429 3.10 -26.26 -32.19
CA LYS A 429 3.60 -25.87 -33.52
C LYS A 429 4.33 -27.04 -34.20
N LYS A 430 5.17 -27.75 -33.44
CA LYS A 430 5.88 -28.93 -33.96
C LYS A 430 4.91 -30.08 -34.26
N LEU A 431 3.95 -30.32 -33.36
CA LEU A 431 2.97 -31.40 -33.48
C LEU A 431 2.08 -31.22 -34.72
N PHE A 432 1.67 -29.98 -34.99
CA PHE A 432 0.78 -29.64 -36.12
C PHE A 432 1.52 -29.13 -37.36
N HIS A 433 2.86 -29.23 -37.41
CA HIS A 433 3.71 -28.80 -38.54
C HIS A 433 3.54 -27.32 -38.92
N ILE A 434 3.31 -26.45 -37.94
CA ILE A 434 3.14 -25.01 -38.14
C ILE A 434 4.51 -24.33 -38.09
N HIS A 435 4.90 -23.69 -39.19
CA HIS A 435 6.22 -23.05 -39.32
C HIS A 435 6.22 -21.62 -38.77
N ASN A 436 5.15 -20.88 -38.98
CA ASN A 436 5.03 -19.50 -38.53
C ASN A 436 3.76 -19.35 -37.71
N GLU A 437 3.89 -18.84 -36.50
CA GLU A 437 2.80 -18.62 -35.57
C GLU A 437 1.77 -17.60 -36.10
N ALA A 438 2.24 -16.59 -36.86
CA ALA A 438 1.39 -15.57 -37.45
C ALA A 438 0.37 -16.13 -38.47
N ASP A 439 0.62 -17.31 -39.02
CA ASP A 439 -0.25 -17.93 -40.01
C ASP A 439 -1.48 -18.59 -39.37
N ILE A 440 -1.46 -18.80 -38.04
CA ILE A 440 -2.52 -19.51 -37.33
C ILE A 440 -3.21 -18.64 -36.27
N LEU A 441 -2.56 -17.60 -35.75
CA LEU A 441 -3.16 -16.72 -34.76
C LEU A 441 -4.34 -15.95 -35.35
N GLY A 442 -5.50 -16.07 -34.70
CA GLY A 442 -6.78 -15.49 -35.15
C GLY A 442 -7.53 -16.36 -36.19
N GLU A 443 -6.91 -17.41 -36.71
CA GLU A 443 -7.58 -18.35 -37.60
C GLU A 443 -8.41 -19.38 -36.84
N SER A 444 -9.39 -19.99 -37.52
CA SER A 444 -10.23 -21.03 -36.95
C SER A 444 -9.44 -22.30 -36.68
N VAL A 445 -9.69 -22.93 -35.52
CA VAL A 445 -9.09 -24.22 -35.14
C VAL A 445 -9.34 -25.34 -36.18
N THR A 446 -10.39 -25.20 -36.99
CA THR A 446 -10.72 -26.17 -38.07
C THR A 446 -9.63 -26.32 -39.11
N THR A 447 -8.69 -25.38 -39.20
CA THR A 447 -7.53 -25.46 -40.09
C THR A 447 -6.49 -26.49 -39.61
N ILE A 448 -6.50 -26.88 -38.34
CA ILE A 448 -5.53 -27.75 -37.71
C ILE A 448 -6.16 -28.95 -36.99
N LEU A 449 -7.35 -28.82 -36.44
CA LEU A 449 -8.02 -29.87 -35.67
C LEU A 449 -9.53 -29.90 -35.95
N ASP A 450 -10.13 -31.07 -35.71
CA ASP A 450 -11.58 -31.22 -35.72
C ASP A 450 -12.20 -30.46 -34.57
N PRO A 451 -13.19 -29.57 -34.79
CA PRO A 451 -13.80 -28.73 -33.77
C PRO A 451 -14.74 -29.48 -32.81
N ASP A 452 -15.20 -30.68 -33.14
CA ASP A 452 -16.25 -31.39 -32.42
C ASP A 452 -16.01 -31.46 -30.89
N LEU A 453 -14.77 -31.72 -30.50
CA LEU A 453 -14.41 -31.81 -29.09
C LEU A 453 -14.53 -30.47 -28.36
N PHE A 454 -14.21 -29.38 -29.02
CA PHE A 454 -14.28 -28.02 -28.48
C PHE A 454 -15.73 -27.52 -28.40
N VAL A 455 -16.53 -27.85 -29.41
CA VAL A 455 -17.99 -27.57 -29.45
C VAL A 455 -18.68 -28.30 -28.31
N ASP A 456 -18.37 -29.58 -28.12
CA ASP A 456 -18.91 -30.39 -27.02
C ASP A 456 -18.64 -29.74 -25.64
N VAL A 457 -17.42 -29.22 -25.42
CA VAL A 457 -17.04 -28.59 -24.16
C VAL A 457 -17.75 -27.27 -23.95
N LEU A 458 -17.95 -26.45 -25.01
CA LEU A 458 -18.70 -25.20 -24.93
C LEU A 458 -20.20 -25.41 -24.69
N ASP A 459 -20.79 -26.36 -25.40
CA ASP A 459 -22.25 -26.60 -25.34
C ASP A 459 -22.66 -27.25 -24.03
N LYS A 460 -21.85 -28.20 -23.52
CA LYS A 460 -22.14 -28.94 -22.28
C LYS A 460 -21.57 -28.29 -21.03
N GLN A 461 -20.64 -27.33 -21.19
CA GLN A 461 -19.86 -26.72 -20.11
C GLN A 461 -19.15 -27.76 -19.23
N GLU A 462 -18.81 -28.92 -19.78
CA GLU A 462 -18.10 -29.98 -19.11
C GLU A 462 -16.69 -30.11 -19.70
N ASN A 463 -15.70 -30.07 -18.83
CA ASN A 463 -14.30 -30.23 -19.23
C ASN A 463 -14.05 -31.68 -19.63
N VAL A 464 -13.22 -31.90 -20.65
CA VAL A 464 -12.77 -33.20 -21.09
C VAL A 464 -11.34 -33.43 -20.58
N TYR A 465 -11.11 -34.56 -19.93
CA TYR A 465 -9.81 -34.92 -19.38
C TYR A 465 -9.31 -36.23 -20.01
N GLU A 466 -8.04 -36.24 -20.39
CA GLU A 466 -7.28 -37.44 -20.80
C GLU A 466 -7.98 -38.31 -21.86
N LYS A 467 -8.73 -37.68 -22.78
CA LYS A 467 -9.40 -38.40 -23.88
C LYS A 467 -8.39 -38.81 -24.93
N MET A 468 -8.24 -40.10 -25.11
CA MET A 468 -7.36 -40.64 -26.17
C MET A 468 -8.05 -40.56 -27.54
N GLN A 469 -7.35 -40.03 -28.53
CA GLN A 469 -7.83 -39.95 -29.91
C GLN A 469 -6.70 -40.09 -30.91
N TYR A 470 -7.02 -40.61 -32.11
CA TYR A 470 -6.08 -40.71 -33.22
C TYR A 470 -6.28 -39.54 -34.18
N LEU A 471 -5.26 -38.73 -34.34
CA LEU A 471 -5.27 -37.63 -35.30
C LEU A 471 -4.79 -38.12 -36.66
N SER A 472 -5.73 -38.47 -37.54
CA SER A 472 -5.44 -39.07 -38.85
C SER A 472 -4.58 -38.19 -39.77
N MET A 473 -4.76 -36.85 -39.66
CA MET A 473 -4.02 -35.88 -40.44
C MET A 473 -2.52 -35.88 -40.13
N TYR A 474 -2.15 -36.21 -38.88
CA TYR A 474 -0.77 -36.21 -38.39
C TYR A 474 -0.22 -37.60 -38.10
N HIS A 475 -1.04 -38.67 -38.25
CA HIS A 475 -0.69 -40.06 -37.96
C HIS A 475 -0.19 -40.31 -36.53
N ILE A 476 -0.76 -39.62 -35.53
CA ILE A 476 -0.36 -39.70 -34.13
C ILE A 476 -1.54 -40.03 -33.22
N TYR A 477 -1.25 -40.71 -32.11
CA TYR A 477 -2.17 -40.83 -30.98
C TYR A 477 -1.89 -39.75 -29.98
N VAL A 478 -2.93 -39.02 -29.56
CA VAL A 478 -2.83 -37.96 -28.54
C VAL A 478 -3.80 -38.22 -27.39
N GLU A 479 -3.35 -37.88 -26.20
CA GLU A 479 -4.19 -37.77 -25.01
C GLU A 479 -4.54 -36.33 -24.85
N THR A 480 -5.84 -35.97 -24.98
CA THR A 480 -6.32 -34.60 -25.07
C THR A 480 -7.11 -34.24 -23.82
N THR A 481 -6.77 -33.11 -23.24
CA THR A 481 -7.53 -32.44 -22.18
C THR A 481 -7.99 -31.08 -22.71
N VAL A 482 -9.30 -30.79 -22.61
CA VAL A 482 -9.90 -29.48 -22.97
C VAL A 482 -10.66 -28.95 -21.78
N SER A 483 -10.32 -27.74 -21.35
CA SER A 483 -11.00 -27.02 -20.29
C SER A 483 -11.48 -25.66 -20.77
N TYR A 484 -12.66 -25.25 -20.29
CA TYR A 484 -13.23 -23.93 -20.55
C TYR A 484 -13.11 -23.05 -19.30
N ASP A 485 -12.54 -21.85 -19.47
CA ASP A 485 -12.47 -20.81 -18.44
C ASP A 485 -13.61 -19.81 -18.66
N GLU A 486 -14.65 -19.92 -17.84
CA GLU A 486 -15.82 -19.03 -17.88
C GLU A 486 -15.50 -17.56 -17.59
N THR A 487 -14.45 -17.30 -16.81
CA THR A 487 -14.10 -15.93 -16.40
C THR A 487 -13.46 -15.14 -17.55
N ASN A 488 -12.61 -15.80 -18.31
CA ASN A 488 -11.85 -15.18 -19.39
C ASN A 488 -12.36 -15.56 -20.79
N HIS A 489 -13.35 -16.44 -20.88
CA HIS A 489 -13.96 -16.92 -22.13
C HIS A 489 -12.97 -17.58 -23.08
N PHE A 490 -12.09 -18.45 -22.53
CA PHE A 490 -11.11 -19.20 -23.30
C PHE A 490 -11.26 -20.71 -23.13
N LEU A 491 -11.03 -21.43 -24.22
CA LEU A 491 -10.80 -22.88 -24.22
C LEU A 491 -9.29 -23.14 -24.18
N ILE A 492 -8.85 -23.95 -23.24
CA ILE A 492 -7.46 -24.38 -23.12
C ILE A 492 -7.40 -25.85 -23.48
N CYS A 493 -6.69 -26.16 -24.55
CA CYS A 493 -6.47 -27.52 -25.00
C CYS A 493 -5.00 -27.93 -24.76
N MET A 494 -4.81 -29.03 -24.05
CA MET A 494 -3.53 -29.66 -23.84
C MET A 494 -3.52 -31.04 -24.47
N MET A 495 -2.49 -31.35 -25.27
CA MET A 495 -2.35 -32.63 -25.92
C MET A 495 -0.98 -33.21 -25.64
N LYS A 496 -0.96 -34.46 -25.22
CA LYS A 496 0.24 -35.26 -25.04
C LYS A 496 0.33 -36.28 -26.20
N ASP A 497 1.43 -36.30 -26.93
CA ASP A 497 1.73 -37.36 -27.91
C ASP A 497 2.02 -38.68 -27.17
N VAL A 498 1.18 -39.68 -27.38
CA VAL A 498 1.29 -40.99 -26.76
C VAL A 498 1.46 -42.10 -27.83
N THR A 499 1.90 -41.72 -29.02
CA THR A 499 2.04 -42.62 -30.17
C THR A 499 2.96 -43.79 -29.87
N GLU A 500 4.10 -43.54 -29.26
CA GLU A 500 5.07 -44.60 -28.93
C GLU A 500 4.55 -45.50 -27.81
N GLU A 501 3.88 -44.93 -26.79
CA GLU A 501 3.26 -45.69 -25.70
C GLU A 501 2.18 -46.66 -26.25
N VAL A 502 1.33 -46.18 -27.17
CA VAL A 502 0.29 -46.99 -27.80
C VAL A 502 0.93 -48.10 -28.65
N LYS A 503 1.90 -47.81 -29.50
CA LYS A 503 2.62 -48.80 -30.32
C LYS A 503 3.32 -49.86 -29.47
N GLU A 504 3.97 -49.47 -28.38
CA GLU A 504 4.56 -50.43 -27.45
C GLU A 504 3.52 -51.32 -26.77
N ARG A 505 2.38 -50.75 -26.40
CA ARG A 505 1.27 -51.50 -25.82
C ARG A 505 0.72 -52.52 -26.82
N GLU A 506 0.50 -52.10 -28.06
CA GLU A 506 0.05 -53.01 -29.13
C GLU A 506 1.06 -54.13 -29.38
N LYS A 507 2.36 -53.82 -29.44
CA LYS A 507 3.42 -54.84 -29.55
C LYS A 507 3.38 -55.83 -28.38
N ARG A 508 3.22 -55.34 -27.15
CA ARG A 508 3.11 -56.21 -25.95
C ARG A 508 1.88 -57.12 -26.04
N VAL A 509 0.73 -56.57 -26.43
CA VAL A 509 -0.52 -57.35 -26.60
C VAL A 509 -0.32 -58.43 -27.69
N ALA A 510 0.29 -58.07 -28.82
CA ALA A 510 0.59 -59.02 -29.88
C ALA A 510 1.55 -60.13 -29.43
N VAL A 511 2.58 -59.81 -28.66
CA VAL A 511 3.51 -60.81 -28.08
C VAL A 511 2.79 -61.75 -27.10
N ILE A 512 1.94 -61.18 -26.24
CA ILE A 512 1.14 -61.97 -25.28
C ILE A 512 0.19 -62.91 -26.03
N ALA A 513 -0.55 -62.42 -27.04
CA ALA A 513 -1.42 -63.23 -27.86
C ALA A 513 -0.69 -64.38 -28.56
N LYS A 514 0.44 -64.06 -29.17
CA LYS A 514 1.28 -65.09 -29.83
C LYS A 514 1.85 -66.12 -28.83
N THR A 515 2.20 -65.65 -27.62
CA THR A 515 2.69 -66.55 -26.56
C THR A 515 1.57 -67.46 -26.05
N ALA A 516 0.34 -66.96 -25.92
CA ALA A 516 -0.84 -67.75 -25.55
C ALA A 516 -1.14 -68.80 -26.63
N GLU A 517 -1.11 -68.44 -27.92
CA GLU A 517 -1.30 -69.38 -29.03
C GLU A 517 -0.28 -70.50 -29.04
N VAL A 518 1.01 -70.18 -28.81
CA VAL A 518 2.07 -71.17 -28.68
C VAL A 518 1.84 -72.05 -27.44
N ALA A 519 1.45 -71.47 -26.31
CA ALA A 519 1.17 -72.27 -25.13
C ALA A 519 0.00 -73.23 -25.32
N ASP A 520 -1.10 -72.78 -25.95
CA ASP A 520 -2.25 -73.64 -26.29
C ASP A 520 -1.82 -74.77 -27.22
N HIS A 521 -1.03 -74.49 -28.21
CA HIS A 521 -0.50 -75.57 -29.13
C HIS A 521 0.38 -76.60 -28.38
N VAL A 522 1.23 -76.13 -27.44
CA VAL A 522 2.03 -77.03 -26.59
C VAL A 522 1.14 -77.84 -25.67
N VAL A 523 0.13 -77.27 -25.08
CA VAL A 523 -0.87 -78.00 -24.24
C VAL A 523 -1.61 -79.04 -25.06
N GLU A 524 -2.13 -78.67 -26.24
CA GLU A 524 -2.77 -79.66 -27.13
C GLU A 524 -1.86 -80.81 -27.49
N LYS A 525 -0.59 -80.53 -27.84
CA LYS A 525 0.42 -81.56 -28.16
C LYS A 525 0.69 -82.45 -26.95
N GLN A 526 0.83 -81.86 -25.73
CA GLN A 526 1.02 -82.63 -24.51
C GLN A 526 -0.22 -83.50 -24.19
N MET A 527 -1.43 -83.01 -24.37
CA MET A 527 -2.68 -83.71 -24.16
C MET A 527 -2.79 -84.91 -25.12
N ARG A 528 -2.39 -84.76 -26.41
CA ARG A 528 -2.36 -85.85 -27.39
C ARG A 528 -1.37 -86.91 -26.97
N ILE A 529 -0.16 -86.56 -26.52
CA ILE A 529 0.85 -87.56 -26.05
C ILE A 529 0.33 -88.29 -24.80
N VAL A 530 -0.33 -87.58 -23.86
CA VAL A 530 -0.91 -88.21 -22.68
C VAL A 530 -2.02 -89.18 -23.06
N GLN A 531 -2.85 -88.87 -24.08
CA GLN A 531 -3.87 -89.77 -24.60
C GLN A 531 -3.29 -90.99 -25.28
N GLU A 532 -2.20 -90.84 -26.07
CA GLU A 532 -1.49 -91.95 -26.67
C GLU A 532 -0.87 -92.87 -25.60
N ILE A 533 -0.21 -92.32 -24.58
CA ILE A 533 0.33 -93.13 -23.47
C ILE A 533 -0.80 -93.82 -22.68
N ALA A 534 -1.90 -93.16 -22.43
CA ALA A 534 -3.06 -93.79 -21.76
C ALA A 534 -3.65 -94.94 -22.62
N SER A 535 -3.75 -94.74 -23.92
CA SER A 535 -4.17 -95.81 -24.87
C SER A 535 -3.26 -96.99 -24.84
N LEU A 536 -1.93 -96.76 -24.93
CA LEU A 536 -0.92 -97.87 -24.91
C LEU A 536 -0.90 -98.61 -23.56
N LEU A 537 -1.03 -97.85 -22.43
CA LEU A 537 -1.17 -98.48 -21.11
C LEU A 537 -2.46 -99.25 -20.94
N GLY A 538 -3.55 -98.80 -21.57
CA GLY A 538 -4.82 -99.51 -21.61
C GLY A 538 -4.71 -100.84 -22.44
N GLU A 539 -4.01 -100.77 -23.58
CA GLU A 539 -3.76 -101.92 -24.43
C GLU A 539 -2.88 -102.98 -23.75
N THR A 540 -1.74 -102.51 -23.15
CA THR A 540 -0.87 -103.39 -22.38
C THR A 540 -1.52 -104.01 -21.16
N THR A 541 -2.40 -103.23 -20.49
CA THR A 541 -3.18 -103.72 -19.33
C THR A 541 -4.22 -104.76 -19.77
N ALA A 542 -4.85 -104.59 -20.93
CA ALA A 542 -5.78 -105.56 -21.50
C ALA A 542 -5.08 -106.81 -21.92
N GLU A 543 -3.94 -106.70 -22.60
CA GLU A 543 -3.10 -107.89 -23.00
C GLU A 543 -2.62 -108.65 -21.76
N THR A 544 -2.16 -107.92 -20.70
CA THR A 544 -1.72 -108.55 -19.45
C THR A 544 -2.89 -109.22 -18.74
N LYS A 545 -4.06 -108.64 -18.78
CA LYS A 545 -5.29 -109.23 -18.21
C LYS A 545 -5.69 -110.50 -19.00
N ILE A 546 -5.65 -110.47 -20.31
CA ILE A 546 -5.88 -111.65 -21.16
C ILE A 546 -4.86 -112.75 -20.91
N ALA A 547 -3.60 -112.45 -20.81
CA ALA A 547 -2.53 -113.38 -20.50
C ALA A 547 -2.73 -114.02 -19.11
N LEU A 548 -3.01 -113.19 -18.10
CA LEU A 548 -3.32 -113.68 -16.75
C LEU A 548 -4.64 -114.52 -16.67
N THR A 549 -5.61 -114.20 -17.46
CA THR A 549 -6.82 -115.01 -17.56
C THR A 549 -6.53 -116.36 -18.19
N LYS A 550 -5.82 -116.41 -19.28
CA LYS A 550 -5.36 -117.67 -19.91
C LYS A 550 -4.47 -118.48 -18.97
N LEU A 551 -3.61 -117.88 -18.20
CA LEU A 551 -2.82 -118.56 -17.18
C LEU A 551 -3.62 -119.13 -16.04
N LYS A 552 -4.67 -118.36 -15.62
CA LYS A 552 -5.62 -118.85 -14.61
C LYS A 552 -6.46 -120.00 -15.10
N GLU A 553 -6.94 -120.00 -16.34
CA GLU A 553 -7.64 -121.14 -16.98
C GLU A 553 -6.77 -122.39 -17.12
N SER A 554 -5.46 -122.22 -17.51
CA SER A 554 -4.54 -123.32 -17.59
C SER A 554 -4.13 -123.94 -16.25
N ILE A 555 -4.31 -123.25 -15.11
CA ILE A 555 -4.02 -123.71 -13.75
C ILE A 555 -5.28 -124.36 -13.14
N SER A 556 -6.51 -124.09 -13.63
CA SER A 556 -7.72 -124.71 -13.16
C SER A 556 -8.15 -126.03 -13.87
N ASP A 557 -7.39 -126.45 -14.89
CA ASP A 557 -7.55 -127.71 -15.60
C ASP A 557 -6.57 -128.84 -15.21
N GLU A 558 -5.85 -128.66 -14.10
CA GLU A 558 -5.11 -129.62 -13.34
C GLU A 558 -5.83 -129.84 -12.01
#